data_1ba7198d700d87199ce178d40c6f8fa9
#
_entry.id   1ba7198d700d87199ce178d40c6f8fa9
#
_cell.length_a   1.000
_cell.length_b   1.000
_cell.length_c   1.000
_cell.angle_alpha   90.00
_cell.angle_beta   90.00
_cell.angle_gamma   90.00
#
_symmetry.space_group_name_H-M   'P 1'
#
loop_
_entity.id
_entity.type
_entity.pdbx_description
1 polymer ?
#
loop_
_entity_poly.entity_id
_entity_poly.type
_entity_poly.pdbx_seq_one_letter_code
_entity_poly.pdbx_strand_id
1 'polypeptide(L)'
;MSSRTVTTHAEAIRLDLPDLVQVLIDNLGPSTVAALSGAGSRSLPKKWVEGTKPSQDKVDRLRLGYRVWKTLDDAEGKNIASAWMLGANPRLGEVTPVTCIRELRAVEVLGAAEAFVNDVAA
;
A
#
# COMPACT_ATOMS: atom_id res chain seq x y z
N MET A 1 -0.44 16.50 22.00
CA MET A 1 -0.56 16.33 21.42
C MET A 1 -0.37 16.14 20.32
N SER A 2 -0.01 15.97 19.75
CA SER A 2 0.15 16.03 18.69
C SER A 2 0.39 14.98 17.83
N SER A 3 -0.11 13.87 18.00
CA SER A 3 0.07 12.77 17.11
C SER A 3 -0.42 13.04 15.70
N ARG A 4 -1.08 14.13 15.53
CA ARG A 4 -1.55 14.49 14.20
C ARG A 4 -0.44 14.81 13.23
N THR A 5 0.76 15.00 13.75
CA THR A 5 1.92 15.27 12.90
C THR A 5 2.64 13.99 12.48
N VAL A 6 2.09 12.83 12.84
CA VAL A 6 2.70 11.56 12.48
C VAL A 6 2.68 11.39 10.97
N THR A 7 3.83 11.05 10.39
CA THR A 7 3.94 10.85 8.96
C THR A 7 3.32 9.52 8.56
N THR A 8 3.04 9.35 7.27
CA THR A 8 2.55 8.09 6.73
C THR A 8 3.46 6.92 7.11
N HIS A 9 4.78 7.15 7.07
CA HIS A 9 5.74 6.13 7.46
C HIS A 9 5.57 5.73 8.92
N ALA A 10 5.43 6.70 9.80
CA ALA A 10 5.25 6.42 11.22
C ALA A 10 3.94 5.69 11.48
N GLU A 11 2.87 6.05 10.76
CA GLU A 11 1.59 5.35 10.89
C GLU A 11 1.73 3.89 10.48
N ALA A 12 2.42 3.63 9.37
CA ALA A 12 2.60 2.27 8.88
C ALA A 12 3.38 1.41 9.87
N ILE A 13 4.32 2.00 10.60
CA ILE A 13 5.09 1.29 11.63
C ILE A 13 4.25 1.03 12.86
N ARG A 14 3.42 2.01 13.26
CA ARG A 14 2.66 1.93 14.51
C ARG A 14 1.45 1.03 14.45
N LEU A 15 0.82 0.92 13.29
CA LEU A 15 -0.37 0.10 13.18
C LEU A 15 -0.02 -1.35 13.40
N ASP A 16 -0.84 -2.05 14.17
CA ASP A 16 -0.77 -3.49 14.27
C ASP A 16 -1.03 -4.08 12.90
N LEU A 17 -0.33 -5.14 12.57
CA LEU A 17 -0.44 -5.72 11.24
C LEU A 17 -1.88 -6.13 10.89
N PRO A 18 -2.65 -6.80 11.77
CA PRO A 18 -4.04 -7.11 11.42
C PRO A 18 -4.86 -5.88 11.06
N ASP A 19 -4.69 -4.79 11.79
CA ASP A 19 -5.42 -3.54 11.51
C ASP A 19 -4.99 -2.94 10.19
N LEU A 20 -3.71 -2.95 9.91
CA LEU A 20 -3.17 -2.45 8.65
C LEU A 20 -3.73 -3.24 7.47
N VAL A 21 -3.75 -4.56 7.59
CA VAL A 21 -4.28 -5.42 6.52
C VAL A 21 -5.77 -5.17 6.32
N GLN A 22 -6.52 -4.98 7.42
CA GLN A 22 -7.94 -4.70 7.30
C GLN A 22 -8.19 -3.39 6.55
N VAL A 23 -7.41 -2.35 6.85
CA VAL A 23 -7.53 -1.07 6.14
C VAL A 23 -7.27 -1.28 4.65
N LEU A 24 -6.24 -2.04 4.30
CA LEU A 24 -5.94 -2.29 2.90
C LEU A 24 -7.05 -3.08 2.21
N ILE A 25 -7.61 -4.09 2.88
CA ILE A 25 -8.70 -4.87 2.32
C ILE A 25 -9.92 -3.97 2.09
N ASP A 26 -10.26 -3.13 3.06
CA ASP A 26 -11.42 -2.26 2.96
C ASP A 26 -11.31 -1.26 1.82
N ASN A 27 -10.10 -0.85 1.49
CA ASN A 27 -9.89 0.20 0.50
C ASN A 27 -9.44 -0.31 -0.87
N LEU A 28 -8.73 -1.43 -0.92
CA LEU A 28 -8.20 -1.98 -2.18
C LEU A 28 -8.83 -3.31 -2.57
N GLY A 29 -9.49 -3.96 -1.64
CA GLY A 29 -10.08 -5.27 -1.87
C GLY A 29 -9.09 -6.41 -1.63
N PRO A 30 -9.62 -7.62 -1.33
CA PRO A 30 -8.76 -8.75 -0.98
C PRO A 30 -7.86 -9.21 -2.11
N SER A 31 -8.31 -9.11 -3.36
CA SER A 31 -7.50 -9.54 -4.49
C SER A 31 -6.27 -8.66 -4.69
N THR A 32 -6.44 -7.35 -4.56
CA THR A 32 -5.30 -6.42 -4.68
C THR A 32 -4.32 -6.61 -3.54
N VAL A 33 -4.83 -6.81 -2.31
CA VAL A 33 -3.96 -7.04 -1.16
C VAL A 33 -3.19 -8.34 -1.34
N ALA A 34 -3.83 -9.38 -1.83
CA ALA A 34 -3.14 -10.64 -2.12
C ALA A 34 -2.03 -10.42 -3.15
N ALA A 35 -2.32 -9.65 -4.21
CA ALA A 35 -1.35 -9.40 -5.26
C ALA A 35 -0.13 -8.63 -4.74
N LEU A 36 -0.35 -7.53 -4.03
CA LEU A 36 0.79 -6.71 -3.59
C LEU A 36 1.62 -7.40 -2.52
N SER A 37 1.01 -8.26 -1.71
CA SER A 37 1.72 -8.95 -0.63
C SER A 37 2.42 -10.23 -1.09
N GLY A 38 2.09 -10.72 -2.27
CA GLY A 38 2.61 -11.99 -2.74
C GLY A 38 1.90 -13.18 -2.14
N ALA A 39 0.67 -13.01 -1.65
CA ALA A 39 -0.12 -14.10 -1.11
C ALA A 39 -0.49 -15.09 -2.21
N GLY A 40 -0.56 -16.36 -1.84
CA GLY A 40 -0.91 -17.40 -2.81
C GLY A 40 -2.39 -17.47 -3.14
N SER A 41 -3.25 -16.81 -2.37
CA SER A 41 -4.67 -16.79 -2.64
C SER A 41 -5.28 -15.51 -2.08
N ARG A 42 -6.41 -15.12 -2.65
CA ARG A 42 -7.12 -13.92 -2.22
C ARG A 42 -7.75 -14.07 -0.83
N SER A 43 -7.86 -15.27 -0.32
CA SER A 43 -8.43 -15.49 1.00
C SER A 43 -7.39 -15.37 2.12
N LEU A 44 -6.11 -15.39 1.79
CA LEU A 44 -5.05 -15.37 2.78
C LEU A 44 -4.99 -14.05 3.57
N PRO A 45 -5.16 -12.87 2.95
CA PRO A 45 -5.15 -11.62 3.72
C PRO A 45 -6.15 -11.61 4.88
N LYS A 46 -7.35 -12.16 4.68
CA LYS A 46 -8.33 -12.21 5.76
C LYS A 46 -7.83 -13.05 6.94
N LYS A 47 -7.11 -14.12 6.66
CA LYS A 47 -6.54 -14.94 7.72
C LYS A 47 -5.52 -14.16 8.53
N TRP A 48 -4.79 -13.26 7.91
CA TRP A 48 -3.85 -12.40 8.64
C TRP A 48 -4.59 -11.43 9.55
N VAL A 49 -5.73 -10.92 9.12
CA VAL A 49 -6.59 -10.09 9.98
C VAL A 49 -7.06 -10.91 11.19
N GLU A 50 -7.31 -12.18 11.01
CA GLU A 50 -7.81 -13.06 12.06
C GLU A 50 -6.72 -13.61 12.97
N GLY A 51 -5.45 -13.28 12.70
CA GLY A 51 -4.37 -13.62 13.60
C GLY A 51 -3.28 -14.52 13.04
N THR A 52 -3.49 -15.13 11.87
CA THR A 52 -2.44 -15.89 11.20
C THR A 52 -1.30 -14.93 10.84
N LYS A 53 -0.07 -15.32 11.11
CA LYS A 53 1.08 -14.42 10.88
C LYS A 53 1.68 -14.66 9.51
N PRO A 54 1.79 -13.63 8.68
CA PRO A 54 2.49 -13.75 7.41
C PRO A 54 4.00 -13.79 7.62
N SER A 55 4.72 -14.27 6.62
CA SER A 55 6.18 -14.25 6.64
C SER A 55 6.67 -12.79 6.59
N GLN A 56 7.93 -12.58 6.99
CA GLN A 56 8.47 -11.22 7.08
C GLN A 56 8.46 -10.50 5.73
N ASP A 57 8.74 -11.20 4.64
CA ASP A 57 8.70 -10.57 3.31
C ASP A 57 7.30 -10.09 2.95
N LYS A 58 6.27 -10.82 3.36
CA LYS A 58 4.89 -10.36 3.15
C LYS A 58 4.54 -9.19 4.05
N VAL A 59 5.05 -9.19 5.28
CA VAL A 59 4.87 -8.05 6.18
C VAL A 59 5.50 -6.80 5.56
N ASP A 60 6.70 -6.92 5.02
CA ASP A 60 7.40 -5.79 4.40
C ASP A 60 6.59 -5.24 3.23
N ARG A 61 6.03 -6.10 2.40
CA ARG A 61 5.20 -5.69 1.27
C ARG A 61 3.91 -5.01 1.73
N LEU A 62 3.28 -5.56 2.76
CA LEU A 62 2.05 -4.98 3.29
C LEU A 62 2.29 -3.58 3.84
N ARG A 63 3.39 -3.40 4.58
CA ARG A 63 3.70 -2.08 5.11
C ARG A 63 4.08 -1.09 4.02
N LEU A 64 4.81 -1.53 3.02
CA LEU A 64 5.11 -0.68 1.85
C LEU A 64 3.82 -0.31 1.13
N GLY A 65 2.95 -1.28 0.90
CA GLY A 65 1.66 -1.03 0.26
C GLY A 65 0.83 -0.01 1.01
N TYR A 66 0.82 -0.10 2.32
CA TYR A 66 0.08 0.86 3.14
C TYR A 66 0.67 2.27 3.01
N ARG A 67 1.98 2.41 3.04
CA ARG A 67 2.62 3.72 2.88
C ARG A 67 2.28 4.36 1.54
N VAL A 68 2.35 3.58 0.47
CA VAL A 68 2.04 4.07 -0.86
C VAL A 68 0.58 4.49 -0.95
N TRP A 69 -0.32 3.59 -0.52
CA TRP A 69 -1.75 3.87 -0.56
C TRP A 69 -2.11 5.10 0.28
N LYS A 70 -1.57 5.19 1.49
CA LYS A 70 -1.89 6.29 2.40
C LYS A 70 -1.43 7.63 1.83
N THR A 71 -0.27 7.67 1.19
CA THR A 71 0.23 8.87 0.54
C THR A 71 -0.78 9.38 -0.49
N LEU A 72 -1.33 8.46 -1.29
CA LEU A 72 -2.28 8.83 -2.33
C LEU A 72 -3.66 9.15 -1.75
N ASP A 73 -4.11 8.36 -0.79
CA ASP A 73 -5.43 8.55 -0.20
C ASP A 73 -5.53 9.89 0.54
N ASP A 74 -4.49 10.24 1.29
CA ASP A 74 -4.48 11.51 2.02
C ASP A 74 -4.54 12.71 1.07
N ALA A 75 -3.92 12.59 -0.09
CA ALA A 75 -3.86 13.72 -1.03
C ALA A 75 -5.02 13.75 -2.01
N GLU A 76 -5.46 12.59 -2.50
CA GLU A 76 -6.38 12.52 -3.63
C GLU A 76 -7.66 11.74 -3.37
N GLY A 77 -7.74 11.03 -2.26
CA GLY A 77 -8.92 10.26 -1.90
C GLY A 77 -8.90 8.84 -2.45
N LYS A 78 -9.86 8.07 -1.96
CA LYS A 78 -9.89 6.63 -2.14
C LYS A 78 -9.92 6.18 -3.60
N ASN A 79 -10.77 6.81 -4.41
CA ASN A 79 -10.96 6.36 -5.78
C ASN A 79 -9.72 6.56 -6.64
N ILE A 80 -9.06 7.70 -6.48
CA ILE A 80 -7.84 7.98 -7.22
C ILE A 80 -6.71 7.09 -6.72
N ALA A 81 -6.61 6.90 -5.40
CA ALA A 81 -5.59 6.04 -4.83
C ALA A 81 -5.69 4.61 -5.39
N SER A 82 -6.90 4.06 -5.40
CA SER A 82 -7.11 2.70 -5.90
C SER A 82 -6.78 2.58 -7.39
N ALA A 83 -7.23 3.55 -8.18
CA ALA A 83 -6.96 3.54 -9.63
C ALA A 83 -5.46 3.64 -9.91
N TRP A 84 -4.76 4.49 -9.16
CA TRP A 84 -3.32 4.66 -9.35
C TRP A 84 -2.56 3.36 -9.06
N MET A 85 -2.96 2.65 -8.02
CA MET A 85 -2.29 1.41 -7.63
C MET A 85 -2.35 0.34 -8.72
N LEU A 86 -3.40 0.35 -9.52
CA LEU A 86 -3.67 -0.71 -10.48
C LEU A 86 -3.30 -0.36 -11.93
N GLY A 87 -2.93 0.89 -12.18
CA GLY A 87 -2.62 1.32 -13.55
C GLY A 87 -1.16 1.15 -13.90
N ALA A 88 -0.87 0.90 -15.17
CA ALA A 88 0.50 0.91 -15.65
C ALA A 88 1.08 2.32 -15.46
N ASN A 89 2.32 2.39 -15.02
CA ASN A 89 2.91 3.67 -14.64
C ASN A 89 4.22 3.91 -15.38
N PRO A 90 4.29 4.98 -16.21
CA PRO A 90 5.51 5.27 -16.98
C PRO A 90 6.74 5.46 -16.09
N ARG A 91 6.58 6.02 -14.90
CA ARG A 91 7.70 6.20 -13.99
C ARG A 91 8.25 4.88 -13.44
N LEU A 92 7.46 3.81 -13.57
CA LEU A 92 7.83 2.48 -13.07
C LEU A 92 8.13 1.51 -14.20
N GLY A 93 8.39 2.02 -15.40
CA GLY A 93 8.67 1.17 -16.55
C GLY A 93 7.43 0.50 -17.08
N GLU A 94 6.27 1.15 -16.96
CA GLU A 94 4.97 0.68 -17.43
C GLU A 94 4.42 -0.52 -16.64
N VAL A 95 5.02 -0.86 -15.51
CA VAL A 95 4.42 -1.86 -14.61
C VAL A 95 3.52 -1.14 -13.61
N THR A 96 2.67 -1.89 -12.94
CA THR A 96 1.76 -1.31 -11.96
C THR A 96 2.46 -1.06 -10.63
N PRO A 97 2.01 -0.06 -9.86
CA PRO A 97 2.50 0.11 -8.50
C PRO A 97 2.34 -1.15 -7.64
N VAL A 98 1.25 -1.89 -7.80
CA VAL A 98 1.06 -3.15 -7.09
C VAL A 98 2.21 -4.11 -7.38
N THR A 99 2.65 -4.22 -8.64
CA THR A 99 3.78 -5.07 -9.00
C THR A 99 5.06 -4.60 -8.32
N CYS A 100 5.31 -3.29 -8.32
CA CYS A 100 6.50 -2.74 -7.67
C CYS A 100 6.51 -2.99 -6.16
N ILE A 101 5.36 -2.91 -5.53
CA ILE A 101 5.24 -3.23 -4.10
C ILE A 101 5.56 -4.69 -3.86
N ARG A 102 5.01 -5.57 -4.69
CA ARG A 102 5.29 -7.01 -4.58
C ARG A 102 6.78 -7.30 -4.75
N GLU A 103 7.46 -6.53 -5.57
CA GLU A 103 8.90 -6.67 -5.79
C GLU A 103 9.74 -5.89 -4.78
N LEU A 104 9.10 -5.24 -3.82
CA LEU A 104 9.76 -4.43 -2.79
C LEU A 104 10.66 -3.32 -3.37
N ARG A 105 10.23 -2.74 -4.50
CA ARG A 105 10.91 -1.60 -5.12
C ARG A 105 10.46 -0.32 -4.44
N ALA A 106 10.84 -0.16 -3.18
CA ALA A 106 10.31 0.88 -2.30
C ALA A 106 10.65 2.29 -2.77
N VAL A 107 11.92 2.55 -3.10
CA VAL A 107 12.34 3.88 -3.52
C VAL A 107 11.60 4.31 -4.78
N GLU A 108 11.48 3.40 -5.72
CA GLU A 108 10.82 3.71 -6.99
C GLU A 108 9.33 3.97 -6.82
N VAL A 109 8.62 3.09 -6.10
CA VAL A 109 7.17 3.23 -6.01
C VAL A 109 6.76 4.39 -5.11
N LEU A 110 7.50 4.64 -4.02
CA LEU A 110 7.24 5.80 -3.16
C LEU A 110 7.54 7.09 -3.90
N GLY A 111 8.64 7.13 -4.65
CA GLY A 111 8.98 8.29 -5.46
C GLY A 111 7.94 8.59 -6.52
N ALA A 112 7.40 7.55 -7.16
CA ALA A 112 6.34 7.72 -8.16
C ALA A 112 5.06 8.25 -7.52
N ALA A 113 4.70 7.75 -6.34
CA ALA A 113 3.52 8.22 -5.63
C ALA A 113 3.65 9.70 -5.24
N GLU A 114 4.80 10.08 -4.72
CA GLU A 114 5.06 11.47 -4.35
C GLU A 114 5.03 12.39 -5.56
N ALA A 115 5.62 11.94 -6.66
CA ALA A 115 5.61 12.74 -7.88
C ALA A 115 4.18 12.93 -8.39
N PHE A 116 3.37 11.90 -8.36
CA PHE A 116 1.99 11.99 -8.78
C PHE A 116 1.21 13.02 -7.93
N VAL A 117 1.35 12.93 -6.62
CA VAL A 117 0.67 13.82 -5.69
C VAL A 117 1.10 15.27 -5.92
N ASN A 118 2.40 15.50 -6.12
CA ASN A 118 2.92 16.84 -6.35
C ASN A 118 2.46 17.40 -7.70
N ASP A 119 2.44 16.58 -8.73
CA ASP A 119 2.00 17.01 -10.06
C ASP A 119 0.53 17.41 -10.06
N VAL A 120 -0.30 16.60 -9.39
CA VAL A 120 -1.73 16.89 -9.30
C VAL A 120 -1.97 18.16 -8.49
N ALA A 121 -1.18 18.38 -7.43
CA ALA A 121 -1.31 19.56 -6.60
C ALA A 121 -0.81 20.83 -7.30
N ALA A 122 0.08 20.67 -8.26
CA ALA A 122 0.61 21.82 -9.01
C ALA A 122 -0.41 22.31 -10.02
#